data_b2d6de8bfe1a561be3d1167932a16756
#
_entry.id   b2d6de8bfe1a561be3d1167932a16756
#
_cell.length_a   1.000
_cell.length_b   1.000
_cell.length_c   1.000
_cell.angle_alpha   90.00
_cell.angle_beta   90.00
_cell.angle_gamma   90.00
#
_symmetry.space_group_name_H-M   'P 1'
#
loop_
_entity.id
_entity.type
_entity.pdbx_description
1 polymer ?
#
loop_
_entity_poly.entity_id
_entity_poly.type
_entity_poly.pdbx_seq_one_letter_code
_entity_poly.pdbx_strand_id
1 'polypeptide(L)'
;VAHAGFRVDKGMRIGLVGRNGAGKTTMTKLLAAASVAQGAGRAVNDADEHHGLEAVEHEGTITCTSSVGYLPQDTKVGDLNEIARDRILSARGIDTLLARIRKAEERIAVTEGEAQAKALDRYTRLDHEFTMAGGYAAASEAARISAALGLPDRVLDQPIGTLSGGQRRRVELSRVLFQQPDTLLLDEPTNHLDHDSILWLRDHL
;
A
#
# COMPACT_ATOMS: atom_id res chain seq x y z
N VAL A 1 7.49 -12.33 -23.32
CA VAL A 1 6.12 -12.73 -23.68
C VAL A 1 5.84 -12.16 -25.06
N ALA A 2 5.70 -13.00 -26.07
CA ALA A 2 5.42 -12.55 -27.42
C ALA A 2 3.90 -12.57 -27.69
N HIS A 3 3.39 -11.50 -28.32
CA HIS A 3 1.99 -11.41 -28.81
C HIS A 3 0.91 -11.62 -27.73
N ALA A 4 1.08 -11.03 -26.53
CA ALA A 4 0.04 -11.05 -25.51
C ALA A 4 -0.93 -9.88 -25.72
N GLY A 5 -2.22 -10.17 -25.81
CA GLY A 5 -3.27 -9.17 -25.83
C GLY A 5 -4.43 -9.62 -24.94
N PHE A 6 -4.81 -8.80 -23.96
CA PHE A 6 -5.96 -9.06 -23.09
C PHE A 6 -6.54 -7.75 -22.56
N ARG A 7 -7.73 -7.82 -22.06
CA ARG A 7 -8.44 -6.72 -21.40
C ARG A 7 -8.96 -7.17 -20.06
N VAL A 8 -8.87 -6.30 -19.07
CA VAL A 8 -9.43 -6.50 -17.73
C VAL A 8 -10.50 -5.47 -17.50
N ASP A 9 -11.73 -5.92 -17.28
CA ASP A 9 -12.87 -5.07 -16.98
C ASP A 9 -13.24 -5.19 -15.49
N LYS A 10 -14.00 -4.24 -14.98
CA LYS A 10 -14.47 -4.21 -13.59
C LYS A 10 -15.12 -5.52 -13.17
N GLY A 11 -14.72 -6.06 -12.03
CA GLY A 11 -15.23 -7.31 -11.48
C GLY A 11 -14.63 -8.58 -12.07
N MET A 12 -13.68 -8.46 -13.01
CA MET A 12 -12.94 -9.63 -13.51
C MET A 12 -11.85 -10.07 -12.55
N ARG A 13 -11.66 -11.38 -12.45
CA ARG A 13 -10.54 -12.03 -11.76
C ARG A 13 -9.77 -12.86 -12.77
N ILE A 14 -8.51 -12.52 -13.00
CA ILE A 14 -7.66 -13.16 -14.01
C ILE A 14 -6.46 -13.81 -13.34
N GLY A 15 -6.28 -15.11 -13.57
CA GLY A 15 -5.12 -15.87 -13.14
C GLY A 15 -4.09 -16.01 -14.27
N LEU A 16 -2.86 -15.52 -14.04
CA LEU A 16 -1.72 -15.77 -14.92
C LEU A 16 -1.06 -17.08 -14.52
N VAL A 17 -1.22 -18.11 -15.35
CA VAL A 17 -0.68 -19.45 -15.09
C VAL A 17 0.43 -19.78 -16.09
N GLY A 18 1.52 -20.40 -15.61
CA GLY A 18 2.64 -20.80 -16.45
C GLY A 18 3.82 -21.28 -15.61
N ARG A 19 4.78 -21.93 -16.26
CA ARG A 19 6.03 -22.39 -15.64
C ARG A 19 6.84 -21.22 -15.08
N ASN A 20 7.77 -21.53 -14.15
CA ASN A 20 8.74 -20.54 -13.70
C ASN A 20 9.56 -20.05 -14.91
N GLY A 21 9.82 -18.75 -14.99
CA GLY A 21 10.48 -18.11 -16.13
C GLY A 21 9.56 -17.79 -17.34
N ALA A 22 8.27 -18.14 -17.31
CA ALA A 22 7.33 -17.85 -18.41
C ALA A 22 6.98 -16.35 -18.58
N GLY A 23 7.51 -15.47 -17.72
CA GLY A 23 7.30 -14.01 -17.81
C GLY A 23 6.09 -13.49 -17.01
N LYS A 24 5.51 -14.27 -16.09
CA LYS A 24 4.38 -13.83 -15.24
C LYS A 24 4.71 -12.54 -14.48
N THR A 25 5.78 -12.57 -13.69
CA THR A 25 6.28 -11.41 -12.93
C THR A 25 6.66 -10.24 -13.84
N THR A 26 7.23 -10.51 -15.00
CA THR A 26 7.56 -9.46 -15.99
C THR A 26 6.30 -8.77 -16.50
N MET A 27 5.24 -9.54 -16.78
CA MET A 27 3.96 -8.99 -17.21
C MET A 27 3.30 -8.14 -16.10
N THR A 28 3.27 -8.62 -14.86
CA THR A 28 2.69 -7.84 -13.74
C THR A 28 3.48 -6.57 -13.47
N LYS A 29 4.81 -6.61 -13.51
CA LYS A 29 5.68 -5.42 -13.42
C LYS A 29 5.41 -4.42 -14.53
N LEU A 30 5.29 -4.89 -15.77
CA LEU A 30 5.02 -4.05 -16.92
C LEU A 30 3.67 -3.31 -16.80
N LEU A 31 2.62 -4.03 -16.36
CA LEU A 31 1.31 -3.44 -16.14
C LEU A 31 1.34 -2.40 -15.00
N ALA A 32 2.05 -2.70 -13.91
CA ALA A 32 2.22 -1.78 -12.80
C ALA A 32 2.99 -0.51 -13.23
N ALA A 33 4.10 -0.65 -13.95
CA ALA A 33 4.87 0.47 -14.47
C ALA A 33 4.07 1.36 -15.43
N ALA A 34 3.28 0.76 -16.33
CA ALA A 34 2.42 1.48 -17.25
C ALA A 34 1.34 2.28 -16.53
N SER A 35 0.76 1.75 -15.45
CA SER A 35 -0.24 2.46 -14.65
C SER A 35 0.33 3.72 -13.97
N VAL A 36 1.55 3.64 -13.47
CA VAL A 36 2.27 4.78 -12.89
C VAL A 36 2.55 5.84 -13.95
N ALA A 37 3.07 5.44 -15.11
CA ALA A 37 3.42 6.36 -16.19
C ALA A 37 2.21 7.12 -16.75
N GLN A 38 1.01 6.55 -16.69
CA GLN A 38 -0.23 7.17 -17.18
C GLN A 38 -0.98 7.99 -16.12
N GLY A 39 -0.44 8.07 -14.88
CA GLY A 39 -1.10 8.77 -13.79
C GLY A 39 -2.45 8.13 -13.37
N ALA A 40 -2.77 6.95 -13.88
CA ALA A 40 -3.97 6.20 -13.59
C ALA A 40 -3.92 5.52 -12.21
N GLY A 41 -2.74 5.50 -11.59
CA GLY A 41 -2.56 5.12 -10.21
C GLY A 41 -2.33 6.37 -9.37
N ARG A 42 -3.02 6.51 -8.25
CA ARG A 42 -2.38 7.10 -7.10
C ARG A 42 -1.24 6.13 -6.81
N ALA A 43 -0.13 6.35 -7.52
CA ALA A 43 1.08 5.60 -7.27
C ALA A 43 1.27 5.61 -5.77
N VAL A 44 1.54 4.47 -5.21
CA VAL A 44 2.07 4.39 -3.87
C VAL A 44 3.09 5.51 -3.75
N ASN A 45 2.79 6.50 -2.90
CA ASN A 45 3.49 7.80 -2.84
C ASN A 45 4.87 7.68 -2.16
N ASP A 46 5.61 6.63 -2.45
CA ASP A 46 6.98 6.47 -1.97
C ASP A 46 7.95 6.52 -3.14
N ALA A 47 8.76 7.55 -3.15
CA ALA A 47 9.91 7.68 -4.06
C ALA A 47 10.83 6.43 -4.01
N ASP A 48 10.73 5.63 -2.95
CA ASP A 48 11.47 4.39 -2.75
C ASP A 48 10.89 3.18 -3.50
N GLU A 49 9.62 3.19 -3.91
CA GLU A 49 8.99 2.05 -4.61
C GLU A 49 9.25 2.02 -6.12
N HIS A 50 9.71 3.10 -6.71
CA HIS A 50 10.13 3.13 -8.12
C HIS A 50 11.36 2.26 -8.38
N HIS A 51 12.15 1.91 -7.36
CA HIS A 51 13.36 1.08 -7.49
C HIS A 51 13.10 -0.39 -7.87
N GLY A 52 11.86 -0.85 -7.93
CA GLY A 52 11.50 -2.21 -8.36
C GLY A 52 10.78 -2.28 -9.70
N LEU A 53 10.37 -1.15 -10.25
CA LEU A 53 9.71 -1.03 -11.55
C LEU A 53 10.70 -0.45 -12.58
N GLU A 54 11.83 -1.14 -12.78
CA GLU A 54 12.70 -0.84 -13.91
C GLU A 54 11.86 -0.89 -15.18
N ALA A 55 12.09 0.08 -16.09
CA ALA A 55 11.38 0.12 -17.35
C ALA A 55 11.63 -1.19 -18.10
N VAL A 56 10.59 -2.02 -18.16
CA VAL A 56 10.64 -3.24 -18.97
C VAL A 56 10.41 -2.84 -20.41
N GLU A 57 11.42 -3.05 -21.25
CA GLU A 57 11.28 -2.82 -22.70
C GLU A 57 10.14 -3.68 -23.25
N HIS A 58 9.22 -3.06 -23.97
CA HIS A 58 8.09 -3.74 -24.57
C HIS A 58 7.67 -3.06 -25.87
N GLU A 59 7.11 -3.85 -26.76
CA GLU A 59 6.40 -3.39 -27.95
C GLU A 59 4.88 -3.48 -27.71
N GLY A 60 4.13 -2.56 -28.29
CA GLY A 60 2.67 -2.51 -28.14
C GLY A 60 2.21 -1.40 -27.20
N THR A 61 0.92 -1.41 -26.90
CA THR A 61 0.26 -0.36 -26.10
C THR A 61 -0.40 -0.96 -24.86
N ILE A 62 -0.14 -0.35 -23.72
CA ILE A 62 -0.83 -0.65 -22.46
C ILE A 62 -1.62 0.58 -22.08
N THR A 63 -2.91 0.43 -21.80
CA THR A 63 -3.77 1.53 -21.36
C THR A 63 -4.37 1.18 -20.00
N CYS A 64 -4.16 2.06 -19.02
CA CYS A 64 -4.74 1.96 -17.68
C CYS A 64 -5.64 3.16 -17.43
N THR A 65 -6.90 2.93 -17.04
CA THR A 65 -7.90 3.98 -16.80
C THR A 65 -8.33 4.07 -15.33
N SER A 66 -7.81 3.19 -14.49
CA SER A 66 -8.21 3.05 -13.08
C SER A 66 -6.99 2.94 -12.16
N SER A 67 -7.20 3.15 -10.87
CA SER A 67 -6.14 3.00 -9.86
C SER A 67 -5.67 1.54 -9.78
N VAL A 68 -4.35 1.35 -9.66
CA VAL A 68 -3.71 0.03 -9.61
C VAL A 68 -2.91 -0.11 -8.32
N GLY A 69 -3.19 -1.16 -7.55
CA GLY A 69 -2.37 -1.62 -6.45
C GLY A 69 -1.50 -2.80 -6.89
N TYR A 70 -0.22 -2.77 -6.57
CA TYR A 70 0.72 -3.81 -6.96
C TYR A 70 1.42 -4.43 -5.76
N LEU A 71 1.37 -5.75 -5.66
CA LEU A 71 2.17 -6.54 -4.71
C LEU A 71 3.23 -7.32 -5.52
N PRO A 72 4.50 -6.92 -5.48
CA PRO A 72 5.58 -7.65 -6.14
C PRO A 72 5.90 -8.97 -5.42
N GLN A 73 6.58 -9.91 -6.11
CA GLN A 73 7.06 -11.15 -5.51
C GLN A 73 8.04 -10.89 -4.37
N ASP A 74 9.00 -9.99 -4.57
CA ASP A 74 9.97 -9.55 -3.57
C ASP A 74 9.64 -8.12 -3.13
N THR A 75 9.28 -7.95 -1.87
CA THR A 75 9.04 -6.63 -1.29
C THR A 75 10.35 -6.05 -0.77
N LYS A 76 10.89 -5.06 -1.49
CA LYS A 76 11.97 -4.23 -0.95
C LYS A 76 11.33 -3.22 0.01
N VAL A 77 11.66 -3.30 1.26
CA VAL A 77 11.20 -2.34 2.27
C VAL A 77 12.18 -1.18 2.31
N GLY A 78 11.69 0.05 2.19
CA GLY A 78 12.52 1.26 2.20
C GLY A 78 13.14 1.51 3.57
N ASP A 79 12.42 2.11 4.50
CA ASP A 79 12.91 2.37 5.86
C ASP A 79 12.60 1.20 6.80
N LEU A 80 13.65 0.53 7.26
CA LEU A 80 13.53 -0.57 8.22
C LEU A 80 13.10 -0.13 9.62
N ASN A 81 13.22 1.16 9.95
CA ASN A 81 12.78 1.73 11.22
C ASN A 81 11.31 2.17 11.21
N GLU A 82 10.69 2.21 10.04
CA GLU A 82 9.27 2.54 9.90
C GLU A 82 8.40 1.55 10.68
N ILE A 83 7.39 2.05 11.39
CA ILE A 83 6.43 1.20 12.10
C ILE A 83 5.48 0.55 11.11
N ALA A 84 5.21 -0.74 11.28
CA ALA A 84 4.38 -1.50 10.34
C ALA A 84 2.98 -0.89 10.16
N ARG A 85 2.37 -0.35 11.21
CA ARG A 85 1.08 0.36 11.14
C ARG A 85 1.19 1.61 10.25
N ASP A 86 2.21 2.44 10.46
CA ASP A 86 2.42 3.66 9.69
C ASP A 86 2.65 3.31 8.21
N ARG A 87 3.39 2.24 7.93
CA ARG A 87 3.57 1.70 6.58
C ARG A 87 2.25 1.33 5.89
N ILE A 88 1.30 0.73 6.60
CA ILE A 88 -0.01 0.41 6.02
C ILE A 88 -0.81 1.70 5.79
N LEU A 89 -0.80 2.61 6.76
CA LEU A 89 -1.53 3.88 6.69
C LEU A 89 -0.99 4.81 5.59
N SER A 90 0.29 4.68 5.22
CA SER A 90 0.91 5.48 4.15
C SER A 90 0.21 5.30 2.80
N ALA A 91 -0.40 4.14 2.54
CA ALA A 91 -1.13 3.86 1.31
C ALA A 91 -2.25 4.88 0.99
N ARG A 92 -2.77 5.54 2.02
CA ARG A 92 -3.77 6.63 1.88
C ARG A 92 -3.24 7.99 2.35
N GLY A 93 -1.95 8.12 2.69
CA GLY A 93 -1.33 9.34 3.22
C GLY A 93 -1.77 9.70 4.64
N ILE A 94 -2.35 8.76 5.39
CA ILE A 94 -2.83 8.96 6.76
C ILE A 94 -1.67 9.13 7.74
N ASP A 95 -0.56 8.42 7.52
CA ASP A 95 0.69 8.51 8.25
C ASP A 95 1.25 9.94 8.27
N THR A 96 1.29 10.59 7.11
CA THR A 96 1.79 11.96 6.97
C THR A 96 0.89 12.98 7.67
N LEU A 97 -0.42 12.78 7.63
CA LEU A 97 -1.37 13.61 8.37
C LEU A 97 -1.18 13.44 9.87
N LEU A 98 -1.03 12.21 10.36
CA LEU A 98 -0.74 11.92 11.77
C LEU A 98 0.56 12.56 12.24
N ALA A 99 1.63 12.46 11.45
CA ALA A 99 2.91 13.10 11.78
C ALA A 99 2.79 14.63 11.87
N ARG A 100 2.02 15.24 10.97
CA ARG A 100 1.74 16.70 10.97
C ARG A 100 0.89 17.11 12.17
N ILE A 101 -0.08 16.29 12.59
CA ILE A 101 -0.91 16.50 13.78
C ILE A 101 -0.03 16.45 15.03
N ARG A 102 0.75 15.38 15.23
CA ARG A 102 1.68 15.24 16.37
C ARG A 102 2.62 16.44 16.48
N LYS A 103 3.19 16.90 15.36
CA LYS A 103 4.05 18.09 15.35
C LYS A 103 3.31 19.38 15.70
N ALA A 104 2.02 19.48 15.38
CA ALA A 104 1.21 20.61 15.79
C ALA A 104 0.91 20.57 17.29
N GLU A 105 0.59 19.39 17.85
CA GLU A 105 0.39 19.15 19.29
C GLU A 105 1.65 19.48 20.12
N GLU A 106 2.81 18.99 19.68
CA GLU A 106 4.10 19.33 20.31
C GLU A 106 4.31 20.86 20.34
N ARG A 107 3.97 21.54 19.27
CA ARG A 107 4.13 22.98 19.18
C ARG A 107 3.16 23.73 20.08
N ILE A 108 1.93 23.25 20.24
CA ILE A 108 0.95 23.80 21.21
C ILE A 108 1.48 23.67 22.63
N ALA A 109 2.12 22.54 22.97
CA ALA A 109 2.63 22.27 24.31
C ALA A 109 3.82 23.14 24.70
N VAL A 110 4.62 23.65 23.75
CA VAL A 110 5.86 24.40 24.02
C VAL A 110 5.79 25.88 23.67
N THR A 111 4.64 26.39 23.18
CA THR A 111 4.47 27.80 22.81
C THR A 111 3.34 28.46 23.60
N GLU A 112 3.39 29.79 23.72
CA GLU A 112 2.37 30.60 24.40
C GLU A 112 1.94 31.76 23.52
N GLY A 113 0.82 32.40 23.86
CA GLY A 113 0.30 33.59 23.20
C GLY A 113 -0.04 33.38 21.72
N GLU A 114 0.37 34.31 20.87
CA GLU A 114 0.04 34.29 19.42
C GLU A 114 0.62 33.05 18.69
N ALA A 115 1.80 32.58 19.13
CA ALA A 115 2.42 31.39 18.54
C ALA A 115 1.60 30.12 18.83
N GLN A 116 1.08 30.02 20.04
CA GLN A 116 0.20 28.91 20.46
C GLN A 116 -1.15 28.98 19.69
N ALA A 117 -1.74 30.16 19.53
CA ALA A 117 -2.98 30.32 18.78
C ALA A 117 -2.81 29.88 17.30
N LYS A 118 -1.68 30.22 16.66
CA LYS A 118 -1.36 29.75 15.29
C LYS A 118 -1.18 28.23 15.22
N ALA A 119 -0.56 27.63 16.24
CA ALA A 119 -0.37 26.18 16.30
C ALA A 119 -1.71 25.46 16.48
N LEU A 120 -2.62 26.00 17.30
CA LEU A 120 -3.97 25.47 17.51
C LEU A 120 -4.82 25.55 16.25
N ASP A 121 -4.79 26.68 15.52
CA ASP A 121 -5.49 26.82 14.24
C ASP A 121 -4.98 25.81 13.21
N ARG A 122 -3.66 25.59 13.17
CA ARG A 122 -3.07 24.55 12.31
C ARG A 122 -3.52 23.15 12.69
N TYR A 123 -3.54 22.83 13.99
CA TYR A 123 -4.02 21.55 14.51
C TYR A 123 -5.48 21.30 14.09
N THR A 124 -6.36 22.29 14.27
CA THR A 124 -7.78 22.18 13.92
C THR A 124 -7.99 21.88 12.44
N ARG A 125 -7.21 22.53 11.57
CA ARG A 125 -7.28 22.25 10.12
C ARG A 125 -6.80 20.84 9.78
N LEU A 126 -5.70 20.40 10.39
CA LEU A 126 -5.16 19.05 10.16
C LEU A 126 -6.08 17.97 10.70
N ASP A 127 -6.69 18.18 11.87
CA ASP A 127 -7.67 17.25 12.44
C ASP A 127 -8.93 17.13 11.56
N HIS A 128 -9.37 18.25 10.99
CA HIS A 128 -10.45 18.23 10.00
C HIS A 128 -10.06 17.44 8.73
N GLU A 129 -8.86 17.70 8.16
CA GLU A 129 -8.34 16.93 7.01
C GLU A 129 -8.27 15.42 7.34
N PHE A 130 -7.79 15.07 8.53
CA PHE A 130 -7.68 13.71 9.01
C PHE A 130 -9.06 13.03 9.15
N THR A 131 -10.02 13.75 9.72
CA THR A 131 -11.40 13.27 9.86
C THR A 131 -12.04 13.02 8.49
N MET A 132 -11.89 13.96 7.54
CA MET A 132 -12.43 13.84 6.18
C MET A 132 -11.76 12.71 5.39
N ALA A 133 -10.49 12.43 5.66
CA ALA A 133 -9.77 11.30 5.09
C ALA A 133 -10.15 9.94 5.74
N GLY A 134 -11.06 9.92 6.71
CA GLY A 134 -11.45 8.72 7.45
C GLY A 134 -10.39 8.23 8.43
N GLY A 135 -9.47 9.12 8.86
CA GLY A 135 -8.28 8.77 9.62
C GLY A 135 -8.56 8.00 10.92
N TYR A 136 -9.62 8.36 11.66
CA TYR A 136 -10.01 7.63 12.88
C TYR A 136 -10.47 6.20 12.62
N ALA A 137 -11.10 5.94 11.46
CA ALA A 137 -11.50 4.59 11.05
C ALA A 137 -10.34 3.82 10.40
N ALA A 138 -9.37 4.52 9.80
CA ALA A 138 -8.27 3.95 9.04
C ALA A 138 -7.40 2.98 9.85
N ALA A 139 -7.06 3.34 11.09
CA ALA A 139 -6.26 2.49 11.97
C ALA A 139 -7.00 1.17 12.31
N SER A 140 -8.30 1.25 12.57
CA SER A 140 -9.13 0.06 12.83
C SER A 140 -9.30 -0.81 11.58
N GLU A 141 -9.45 -0.19 10.42
CA GLU A 141 -9.51 -0.89 9.13
C GLU A 141 -8.19 -1.60 8.81
N ALA A 142 -7.06 -0.91 8.97
CA ALA A 142 -5.73 -1.48 8.79
C ALA A 142 -5.49 -2.67 9.73
N ALA A 143 -5.85 -2.53 11.01
CA ALA A 143 -5.75 -3.61 12.00
C ALA A 143 -6.64 -4.81 11.62
N ARG A 144 -7.88 -4.58 11.17
CA ARG A 144 -8.80 -5.63 10.74
C ARG A 144 -8.28 -6.40 9.53
N ILE A 145 -7.76 -5.72 8.50
CA ILE A 145 -7.16 -6.36 7.32
C ILE A 145 -5.94 -7.19 7.74
N SER A 146 -5.08 -6.62 8.57
CA SER A 146 -3.86 -7.28 9.03
C SER A 146 -4.16 -8.52 9.87
N ALA A 147 -5.12 -8.44 10.78
CA ALA A 147 -5.57 -9.58 11.59
C ALA A 147 -6.11 -10.72 10.72
N ALA A 148 -6.89 -10.40 9.68
CA ALA A 148 -7.41 -11.38 8.73
C ALA A 148 -6.30 -12.06 7.90
N LEU A 149 -5.15 -11.39 7.73
CA LEU A 149 -3.94 -11.95 7.11
C LEU A 149 -3.00 -12.60 8.14
N GLY A 150 -3.47 -12.86 9.36
CA GLY A 150 -2.70 -13.55 10.40
C GLY A 150 -1.59 -12.69 11.03
N LEU A 151 -1.68 -11.35 10.97
CA LEU A 151 -0.81 -10.43 11.68
C LEU A 151 -1.48 -9.98 12.98
N PRO A 152 -0.98 -10.38 14.16
CA PRO A 152 -1.50 -9.90 15.42
C PRO A 152 -1.18 -8.42 15.62
N ASP A 153 -2.04 -7.68 16.34
CA ASP A 153 -1.95 -6.23 16.52
C ASP A 153 -0.59 -5.76 17.06
N ARG A 154 0.01 -6.55 17.99
CA ARG A 154 1.35 -6.28 18.53
C ARG A 154 2.46 -6.20 17.47
N VAL A 155 2.27 -6.81 16.30
CA VAL A 155 3.24 -6.76 15.18
C VAL A 155 3.14 -5.43 14.46
N LEU A 156 1.96 -4.82 14.45
CA LEU A 156 1.73 -3.54 13.78
C LEU A 156 2.47 -2.38 14.45
N ASP A 157 2.80 -2.51 15.73
CA ASP A 157 3.52 -1.48 16.49
C ASP A 157 5.05 -1.70 16.50
N GLN A 158 5.54 -2.66 15.71
CA GLN A 158 6.97 -2.96 15.60
C GLN A 158 7.59 -2.31 14.36
N PRO A 159 8.89 -1.96 14.42
CA PRO A 159 9.65 -1.57 13.24
C PRO A 159 9.71 -2.70 12.21
N ILE A 160 9.55 -2.38 10.94
CA ILE A 160 9.54 -3.36 9.85
C ILE A 160 10.80 -4.22 9.81
N GLY A 161 11.96 -3.61 10.15
CA GLY A 161 13.23 -4.33 10.20
C GLY A 161 13.27 -5.50 11.18
N THR A 162 12.44 -5.48 12.24
CA THR A 162 12.37 -6.54 13.26
C THR A 162 11.45 -7.69 12.85
N LEU A 163 10.66 -7.52 11.81
CA LEU A 163 9.69 -8.49 11.35
C LEU A 163 10.35 -9.62 10.53
N SER A 164 9.79 -10.83 10.60
CA SER A 164 10.16 -11.90 9.69
C SER A 164 9.80 -11.56 8.22
N GLY A 165 10.44 -12.23 7.26
CA GLY A 165 10.13 -12.03 5.84
C GLY A 165 8.64 -12.24 5.52
N GLY A 166 8.02 -13.27 6.12
CA GLY A 166 6.59 -13.53 5.94
C GLY A 166 5.69 -12.47 6.59
N GLN A 167 6.10 -11.92 7.74
CA GLN A 167 5.36 -10.81 8.36
C GLN A 167 5.47 -9.54 7.52
N ARG A 168 6.66 -9.19 7.03
CA ARG A 168 6.85 -8.05 6.13
C ARG A 168 5.98 -8.16 4.88
N ARG A 169 5.94 -9.35 4.26
CA ARG A 169 5.09 -9.58 3.10
C ARG A 169 3.61 -9.39 3.40
N ARG A 170 3.15 -9.86 4.56
CA ARG A 170 1.75 -9.65 5.00
C ARG A 170 1.45 -8.18 5.31
N VAL A 171 2.40 -7.42 5.84
CA VAL A 171 2.28 -5.96 5.99
C VAL A 171 2.09 -5.29 4.63
N GLU A 172 2.92 -5.63 3.63
CA GLU A 172 2.78 -5.05 2.28
C GLU A 172 1.45 -5.46 1.61
N LEU A 173 1.02 -6.72 1.77
CA LEU A 173 -0.30 -7.13 1.27
C LEU A 173 -1.42 -6.35 1.98
N SER A 174 -1.34 -6.18 3.32
CA SER A 174 -2.29 -5.34 4.07
C SER A 174 -2.32 -3.92 3.54
N ARG A 175 -1.17 -3.33 3.23
CA ARG A 175 -1.03 -1.99 2.67
C ARG A 175 -1.72 -1.85 1.31
N VAL A 176 -1.47 -2.79 0.41
CA VAL A 176 -2.07 -2.80 -0.93
C VAL A 176 -3.59 -2.97 -0.85
N LEU A 177 -4.09 -3.83 0.03
CA LEU A 177 -5.54 -4.02 0.23
C LEU A 177 -6.17 -2.80 0.92
N PHE A 178 -5.48 -2.20 1.90
CA PHE A 178 -5.95 -0.99 2.58
C PHE A 178 -6.06 0.20 1.61
N GLN A 179 -5.23 0.28 0.58
CA GLN A 179 -5.30 1.31 -0.46
C GLN A 179 -6.65 1.31 -1.20
N GLN A 180 -7.34 0.17 -1.28
CA GLN A 180 -8.59 -0.03 -2.04
C GLN A 180 -8.48 0.40 -3.51
N PRO A 181 -7.51 -0.08 -4.27
CA PRO A 181 -7.39 0.25 -5.68
C PRO A 181 -8.51 -0.42 -6.50
N ASP A 182 -8.84 0.16 -7.65
CA ASP A 182 -9.81 -0.43 -8.58
C ASP A 182 -9.33 -1.74 -9.21
N THR A 183 -8.01 -1.87 -9.37
CA THR A 183 -7.35 -3.06 -9.93
C THR A 183 -6.21 -3.51 -9.02
N LEU A 184 -6.16 -4.79 -8.70
CA LEU A 184 -5.09 -5.42 -7.94
C LEU A 184 -4.22 -6.29 -8.86
N LEU A 185 -2.92 -6.05 -8.82
CA LEU A 185 -1.90 -6.90 -9.43
C LEU A 185 -1.14 -7.60 -8.31
N LEU A 186 -1.35 -8.91 -8.18
CA LEU A 186 -0.77 -9.70 -7.11
C LEU A 186 0.16 -10.78 -7.69
N ASP A 187 1.44 -10.72 -7.34
CA ASP A 187 2.42 -11.73 -7.73
C ASP A 187 2.67 -12.69 -6.58
N GLU A 188 2.21 -13.93 -6.73
CA GLU A 188 2.27 -15.00 -5.72
C GLU A 188 1.74 -14.56 -4.32
N PRO A 189 0.50 -14.02 -4.23
CA PRO A 189 0.00 -13.41 -2.99
C PRO A 189 -0.20 -14.40 -1.84
N THR A 190 -0.31 -15.69 -2.14
CA THR A 190 -0.54 -16.76 -1.14
C THR A 190 0.73 -17.22 -0.45
N ASN A 191 1.91 -16.85 -0.94
CA ASN A 191 3.17 -17.21 -0.30
C ASN A 191 3.23 -16.62 1.12
N HIS A 192 3.57 -17.47 2.08
CA HIS A 192 3.65 -17.16 3.52
C HIS A 192 2.31 -16.89 4.21
N LEU A 193 1.17 -17.16 3.57
CA LEU A 193 -0.15 -17.13 4.20
C LEU A 193 -0.52 -18.54 4.70
N ASP A 194 -1.20 -18.60 5.83
CA ASP A 194 -1.87 -19.81 6.30
C ASP A 194 -3.20 -20.02 5.56
N HIS A 195 -3.80 -21.17 5.80
CA HIS A 195 -5.04 -21.58 5.10
C HIS A 195 -6.19 -20.58 5.29
N ASP A 196 -6.38 -20.12 6.52
CA ASP A 196 -7.48 -19.20 6.86
C ASP A 196 -7.29 -17.84 6.21
N SER A 197 -6.05 -17.32 6.20
CA SER A 197 -5.69 -16.08 5.49
C SER A 197 -5.90 -16.19 3.97
N ILE A 198 -5.62 -17.36 3.37
CA ILE A 198 -5.87 -17.60 1.94
C ILE A 198 -7.37 -17.60 1.64
N LEU A 199 -8.18 -18.26 2.47
CA LEU A 199 -9.64 -18.28 2.31
C LEU A 199 -10.22 -16.88 2.44
N TRP A 200 -9.78 -16.13 3.45
CA TRP A 200 -10.22 -14.75 3.63
C TRP A 200 -9.83 -13.87 2.43
N LEU A 201 -8.58 -13.98 1.94
CA LEU A 201 -8.12 -13.20 0.79
C LEU A 201 -8.95 -13.52 -0.46
N ARG A 202 -9.23 -14.79 -0.71
CA ARG A 202 -10.10 -15.23 -1.83
C ARG A 202 -11.49 -14.59 -1.76
N ASP A 203 -12.07 -14.52 -0.57
CA ASP A 203 -13.41 -13.99 -0.36
C ASP A 203 -13.42 -12.46 -0.37
N HIS A 204 -12.28 -11.83 -0.07
CA HIS A 204 -12.08 -10.38 -0.12
C HIS A 204 -11.90 -9.86 -1.56
N LEU A 205 -11.23 -10.62 -2.42
CA LEU A 205 -11.00 -10.31 -3.85
C LEU A 205 -12.26 -10.56 -4.68
#